data_18676688c3649de38c734d0e64154749
#
_entry.id   18676688c3649de38c734d0e64154749
#
_cell.length_a   1.000
_cell.length_b   1.000
_cell.length_c   1.000
_cell.angle_alpha   90.00
_cell.angle_beta   90.00
_cell.angle_gamma   90.00
#
_symmetry.space_group_name_H-M   'P 1'
#
loop_
_entity.id
_entity.type
_entity.pdbx_description
1 polymer ?
#
loop_
_entity_poly.entity_id
_entity_poly.type
_entity_poly.pdbx_seq_one_letter_code
_entity_poly.pdbx_strand_id
1 'polypeptide(L)'
;MTTDQLSKLRTELQTQDNAITADPLFVVFQEERIYGVSQDYQTDGYTWVGEDDSAVTADDDEAKVLDKLLDDDRELSIGGVTYQRVWYRIVPRFVTACLTRKGAEDYIARNGHNLTKPYIYVESLHRNEEMIALRNHLMSDPCAT
;
A
#
# COMPACT_ATOMS: atom_id res chain seq x y z
N MET A 1 15.80 -12.40 18.55
CA MET A 1 15.20 -13.55 17.83
C MET A 1 15.61 -14.83 18.54
N THR A 2 14.66 -15.66 18.90
CA THR A 2 14.93 -16.95 19.58
C THR A 2 15.32 -18.03 18.56
N THR A 3 15.93 -19.12 19.05
CA THR A 3 16.27 -20.29 18.21
C THR A 3 15.02 -20.87 17.52
N ASP A 4 13.90 -20.91 18.22
CA ASP A 4 12.62 -21.37 17.67
C ASP A 4 12.11 -20.46 16.54
N GLN A 5 12.22 -19.14 16.72
CA GLN A 5 11.86 -18.17 15.68
C GLN A 5 12.75 -18.31 14.41
N LEU A 6 14.05 -18.53 14.61
CA LEU A 6 14.97 -18.78 13.49
C LEU A 6 14.64 -20.08 12.76
N SER A 7 14.30 -21.13 13.50
CA SER A 7 13.90 -22.42 12.91
C SER A 7 12.63 -22.30 12.08
N LYS A 8 11.63 -21.59 12.59
CA LYS A 8 10.39 -21.29 11.84
C LYS A 8 10.67 -20.47 10.58
N LEU A 9 11.46 -19.40 10.70
CA LEU A 9 11.83 -18.57 9.56
C LEU A 9 12.55 -19.40 8.47
N ARG A 10 13.46 -20.27 8.87
CA ARG A 10 14.17 -21.17 7.93
C ARG A 10 13.19 -22.08 7.20
N THR A 11 12.29 -22.72 7.91
CA THR A 11 11.28 -23.61 7.31
C THR A 11 10.42 -22.83 6.32
N GLU A 12 9.98 -21.64 6.65
CA GLU A 12 9.20 -20.79 5.75
C GLU A 12 10.00 -20.42 4.48
N LEU A 13 11.26 -20.01 4.63
CA LEU A 13 12.13 -19.68 3.50
C LEU A 13 12.36 -20.86 2.55
N GLN A 14 12.49 -22.08 3.09
CA GLN A 14 12.74 -23.28 2.32
C GLN A 14 11.49 -23.81 1.59
N THR A 15 10.31 -23.55 2.10
CA THR A 15 9.05 -24.15 1.65
C THR A 15 8.10 -23.20 0.96
N GLN A 16 8.32 -21.89 1.07
CA GLN A 16 7.42 -20.89 0.47
C GLN A 16 7.46 -20.91 -1.06
N ASP A 17 6.38 -20.47 -1.68
CA ASP A 17 6.36 -20.12 -3.10
C ASP A 17 7.09 -18.79 -3.30
N ASN A 18 8.20 -18.82 -4.01
CA ASN A 18 9.00 -17.64 -4.32
C ASN A 18 8.43 -16.76 -5.45
N ALA A 19 7.26 -17.14 -5.98
CA ALA A 19 6.63 -16.45 -7.11
C ALA A 19 7.53 -16.40 -8.36
N ILE A 20 7.89 -15.20 -8.83
CA ILE A 20 8.57 -15.00 -10.11
C ILE A 20 10.11 -14.92 -10.00
N THR A 21 10.68 -15.07 -8.83
CA THR A 21 12.13 -14.92 -8.61
C THR A 21 12.66 -15.96 -7.63
N ALA A 22 13.93 -16.38 -7.81
CA ALA A 22 14.60 -17.27 -6.87
C ALA A 22 14.90 -16.60 -5.51
N ASP A 23 15.06 -15.29 -5.51
CA ASP A 23 15.46 -14.51 -4.34
C ASP A 23 14.42 -13.40 -4.06
N PRO A 24 13.21 -13.76 -3.58
CA PRO A 24 12.14 -12.80 -3.37
C PRO A 24 12.30 -11.99 -2.09
N LEU A 25 11.84 -10.74 -2.15
CA LEU A 25 11.51 -9.91 -1.01
C LEU A 25 10.04 -9.57 -1.09
N PHE A 26 9.29 -9.82 -0.03
CA PHE A 26 7.85 -9.54 0.03
C PHE A 26 7.63 -8.19 0.69
N VAL A 27 7.27 -7.21 -0.12
CA VAL A 27 7.11 -5.82 0.31
C VAL A 27 5.64 -5.52 0.51
N VAL A 28 5.31 -4.98 1.67
CA VAL A 28 3.97 -4.50 1.97
C VAL A 28 3.90 -3.04 1.57
N PHE A 29 2.99 -2.74 0.66
CA PHE A 29 2.60 -1.40 0.26
C PHE A 29 1.18 -1.10 0.73
N GLN A 30 0.87 0.18 0.87
CA GLN A 30 -0.50 0.68 1.01
C GLN A 30 -0.77 1.74 -0.04
N GLU A 31 -2.04 2.02 -0.28
CA GLU A 31 -2.45 3.13 -1.14
C GLU A 31 -2.42 4.44 -0.36
N GLU A 32 -1.85 5.47 -0.95
CA GLU A 32 -1.91 6.84 -0.45
C GLU A 32 -2.53 7.73 -1.52
N ARG A 33 -3.49 8.56 -1.13
CA ARG A 33 -4.06 9.57 -2.00
C ARG A 33 -3.28 10.87 -1.87
N ILE A 34 -2.76 11.35 -2.98
CA ILE A 34 -2.15 12.68 -3.07
C ILE A 34 -3.16 13.62 -3.69
N TYR A 35 -3.62 14.60 -2.92
CA TYR A 35 -4.62 15.57 -3.34
C TYR A 35 -3.99 16.82 -3.95
N GLY A 36 -4.80 17.56 -4.74
CA GLY A 36 -4.35 18.81 -5.36
C GLY A 36 -3.56 18.59 -6.65
N VAL A 37 -3.71 17.45 -7.29
CA VAL A 37 -3.08 17.14 -8.58
C VAL A 37 -3.83 17.89 -9.69
N SER A 38 -3.09 18.47 -10.65
CA SER A 38 -3.71 19.11 -11.82
C SER A 38 -4.44 18.08 -12.70
N GLN A 39 -5.59 18.49 -13.25
CA GLN A 39 -6.36 17.68 -14.20
C GLN A 39 -5.60 17.35 -15.49
N ASP A 40 -4.57 18.12 -15.82
CA ASP A 40 -3.73 17.91 -17.01
C ASP A 40 -2.83 16.67 -16.87
N TYR A 41 -2.71 16.13 -15.66
CA TYR A 41 -1.98 14.89 -15.37
C TYR A 41 -2.95 13.74 -15.14
N GLN A 42 -2.41 12.53 -15.19
CA GLN A 42 -3.18 11.34 -14.87
C GLN A 42 -3.69 11.41 -13.42
N THR A 43 -5.01 11.39 -13.27
CA THR A 43 -5.69 11.38 -11.98
C THR A 43 -6.49 10.08 -11.80
N ASP A 44 -6.71 9.67 -10.57
CA ASP A 44 -7.49 8.46 -10.24
C ASP A 44 -8.91 8.79 -9.77
N GLY A 45 -9.15 10.05 -9.42
CA GLY A 45 -10.47 10.51 -9.01
C GLY A 45 -10.45 11.90 -8.41
N TYR A 46 -11.56 12.28 -7.83
CA TYR A 46 -11.71 13.55 -7.13
C TYR A 46 -12.59 13.41 -5.90
N THR A 47 -12.46 14.38 -5.01
CA THR A 47 -13.36 14.56 -3.87
C THR A 47 -13.81 16.02 -3.81
N TRP A 48 -14.96 16.25 -3.21
CA TRP A 48 -15.42 17.61 -2.92
C TRP A 48 -14.92 18.02 -1.53
N VAL A 49 -14.27 19.17 -1.45
CA VAL A 49 -13.75 19.72 -0.19
C VAL A 49 -14.43 21.04 0.08
N GLY A 50 -15.10 21.14 1.23
CA GLY A 50 -15.73 22.37 1.68
C GLY A 50 -14.75 23.36 2.26
N GLU A 51 -15.08 24.65 2.22
CA GLU A 51 -14.27 25.70 2.83
C GLU A 51 -14.18 25.61 4.36
N ASP A 52 -14.99 24.76 4.99
CA ASP A 52 -14.94 24.39 6.41
C ASP A 52 -14.06 23.14 6.68
N ASP A 53 -13.24 22.74 5.72
CA ASP A 53 -12.40 21.52 5.72
C ASP A 53 -13.18 20.19 5.70
N SER A 54 -14.51 20.22 5.48
CA SER A 54 -15.28 19.00 5.28
C SER A 54 -14.96 18.37 3.91
N ALA A 55 -14.80 17.05 3.88
CA ALA A 55 -14.61 16.29 2.65
C ALA A 55 -15.86 15.44 2.38
N VAL A 56 -16.36 15.48 1.14
CA VAL A 56 -17.50 14.68 0.68
C VAL A 56 -17.02 13.69 -0.35
N THR A 57 -17.12 12.39 -0.04
CA THR A 57 -16.71 11.31 -0.93
C THR A 57 -17.78 10.99 -1.97
N ALA A 58 -17.39 10.30 -3.05
CA ALA A 58 -18.29 9.94 -4.14
C ALA A 58 -19.51 9.09 -3.72
N ASP A 59 -19.42 8.41 -2.57
CA ASP A 59 -20.53 7.58 -2.05
C ASP A 59 -21.53 8.37 -1.19
N ASP A 60 -21.20 9.60 -0.83
CA ASP A 60 -22.06 10.47 -0.04
C ASP A 60 -23.21 11.05 -0.91
N ASP A 61 -24.38 11.21 -0.33
CA ASP A 61 -25.54 11.80 -1.03
C ASP A 61 -25.27 13.23 -1.46
N GLU A 62 -24.51 13.99 -0.67
CA GLU A 62 -24.09 15.35 -0.99
C GLU A 62 -23.17 15.39 -2.21
N ALA A 63 -22.23 14.44 -2.33
CA ALA A 63 -21.38 14.33 -3.51
C ALA A 63 -22.20 14.08 -4.79
N LYS A 64 -23.23 13.26 -4.71
CA LYS A 64 -24.15 13.00 -5.85
C LYS A 64 -24.91 14.25 -6.28
N VAL A 65 -25.32 15.08 -5.32
CA VAL A 65 -25.97 16.36 -5.60
C VAL A 65 -24.97 17.33 -6.24
N LEU A 66 -23.75 17.43 -5.70
CA LEU A 66 -22.68 18.27 -6.25
C LEU A 66 -22.31 17.86 -7.67
N ASP A 67 -22.21 16.55 -7.93
CA ASP A 67 -21.91 16.02 -9.27
C ASP A 67 -23.00 16.34 -10.28
N LYS A 68 -24.28 16.35 -9.87
CA LYS A 68 -25.40 16.73 -10.74
C LYS A 68 -25.43 18.23 -11.08
N LEU A 69 -24.94 19.06 -10.16
CA LEU A 69 -24.85 20.50 -10.33
C LEU A 69 -23.54 20.92 -11.04
N LEU A 70 -22.66 19.95 -11.30
CA LEU A 70 -21.35 20.18 -11.88
C LEU A 70 -21.45 20.87 -13.24
N ASP A 71 -20.91 22.05 -13.32
CA ASP A 71 -20.67 22.78 -14.54
C ASP A 71 -19.22 23.30 -14.51
N ASP A 72 -18.33 22.53 -15.11
CA ASP A 72 -16.91 22.84 -15.34
C ASP A 72 -16.18 23.57 -14.18
N ASP A 73 -15.73 22.83 -13.19
CA ASP A 73 -14.82 23.27 -12.12
C ASP A 73 -15.29 24.46 -11.26
N ARG A 74 -16.57 24.77 -11.29
CA ARG A 74 -17.11 25.83 -10.46
C ARG A 74 -17.25 25.40 -9.00
N GLU A 75 -17.10 26.37 -8.13
CA GLU A 75 -17.47 26.23 -6.74
C GLU A 75 -18.98 26.04 -6.62
N LEU A 76 -19.41 25.02 -5.89
CA LEU A 76 -20.80 24.72 -5.64
C LEU A 76 -21.09 24.80 -4.15
N SER A 77 -22.28 25.31 -3.80
CA SER A 77 -22.69 25.48 -2.40
C SER A 77 -23.87 24.58 -2.04
N ILE A 78 -23.75 23.91 -0.90
CA ILE A 78 -24.86 23.14 -0.27
C ILE A 78 -24.89 23.52 1.22
N GLY A 79 -26.07 23.88 1.72
CA GLY A 79 -26.26 24.19 3.14
C GLY A 79 -25.40 25.37 3.65
N GLY A 80 -25.05 26.29 2.78
CA GLY A 80 -24.21 27.47 3.14
C GLY A 80 -22.70 27.16 3.12
N VAL A 81 -22.27 25.94 2.78
CA VAL A 81 -20.86 25.58 2.61
C VAL A 81 -20.54 25.54 1.13
N THR A 82 -19.48 26.23 0.73
CA THR A 82 -18.96 26.21 -0.64
C THR A 82 -17.99 25.04 -0.78
N TYR A 83 -18.20 24.18 -1.78
CA TYR A 83 -17.37 23.03 -2.09
C TYR A 83 -16.58 23.25 -3.35
N GLN A 84 -15.33 22.79 -3.33
CA GLN A 84 -14.43 22.78 -4.47
C GLN A 84 -14.04 21.34 -4.78
N ARG A 85 -13.98 21.01 -6.07
CA ARG A 85 -13.50 19.71 -6.53
C ARG A 85 -11.99 19.65 -6.46
N VAL A 86 -11.46 18.67 -5.74
CA VAL A 86 -10.02 18.43 -5.58
C VAL A 86 -9.68 17.06 -6.15
N TRP A 87 -8.85 17.05 -7.17
CA TRP A 87 -8.38 15.84 -7.82
C TRP A 87 -7.29 15.17 -7.00
N TYR A 88 -7.24 13.84 -7.03
CA TYR A 88 -6.21 13.07 -6.37
C TYR A 88 -5.60 12.02 -7.30
N ARG A 89 -4.42 11.57 -6.93
CA ARG A 89 -3.74 10.43 -7.49
C ARG A 89 -3.46 9.42 -6.39
N ILE A 90 -3.66 8.13 -6.70
CA ILE A 90 -3.33 7.03 -5.82
C ILE A 90 -1.89 6.60 -6.12
N VAL A 91 -1.05 6.58 -5.09
CA VAL A 91 0.34 6.15 -5.20
C VAL A 91 0.62 5.04 -4.18
N PRO A 92 1.53 4.09 -4.51
CA PRO A 92 1.98 3.10 -3.55
C PRO A 92 2.87 3.77 -2.50
N ARG A 93 2.61 3.47 -1.24
CA ARG A 93 3.46 3.87 -0.13
C ARG A 93 4.05 2.64 0.54
N PHE A 94 5.38 2.60 0.64
CA PHE A 94 6.08 1.54 1.33
C PHE A 94 5.70 1.51 2.83
N VAL A 95 5.44 0.31 3.33
CA VAL A 95 5.14 0.07 4.75
C VAL A 95 6.26 -0.73 5.40
N THR A 96 6.53 -1.93 4.91
CA THR A 96 7.58 -2.82 5.42
C THR A 96 7.98 -3.84 4.37
N ALA A 97 9.07 -4.56 4.64
CA ALA A 97 9.53 -5.67 3.80
C ALA A 97 9.81 -6.90 4.66
N CYS A 98 9.46 -8.06 4.13
CA CYS A 98 9.61 -9.35 4.79
C CYS A 98 10.34 -10.34 3.87
N LEU A 99 11.14 -11.21 4.45
CA LEU A 99 11.82 -12.26 3.71
C LEU A 99 10.86 -13.37 3.27
N THR A 100 9.71 -13.51 3.94
CA THR A 100 8.71 -14.53 3.63
C THR A 100 7.36 -13.91 3.33
N ARG A 101 6.60 -14.58 2.44
CA ARG A 101 5.21 -14.21 2.15
C ARG A 101 4.36 -14.28 3.42
N LYS A 102 4.52 -15.34 4.20
CA LYS A 102 3.81 -15.51 5.47
C LYS A 102 4.08 -14.35 6.44
N GLY A 103 5.33 -13.90 6.54
CA GLY A 103 5.68 -12.73 7.36
C GLY A 103 4.95 -11.47 6.92
N ALA A 104 4.85 -11.22 5.61
CA ALA A 104 4.11 -10.09 5.07
C ALA A 104 2.60 -10.21 5.31
N GLU A 105 2.02 -11.40 5.10
CA GLU A 105 0.60 -11.68 5.37
C GLU A 105 0.26 -11.50 6.85
N ASP A 106 1.10 -12.02 7.74
CA ASP A 106 0.93 -11.89 9.21
C ASP A 106 1.05 -10.41 9.64
N TYR A 107 1.93 -9.64 9.01
CA TYR A 107 2.04 -8.21 9.26
C TYR A 107 0.75 -7.47 8.90
N ILE A 108 0.19 -7.74 7.72
CA ILE A 108 -1.08 -7.15 7.28
C ILE A 108 -2.21 -7.58 8.21
N ALA A 109 -2.27 -8.84 8.60
CA ALA A 109 -3.31 -9.35 9.49
C ALA A 109 -3.31 -8.62 10.84
N ARG A 110 -2.13 -8.30 11.38
CA ARG A 110 -1.99 -7.59 12.66
C ARG A 110 -2.17 -6.08 12.57
N ASN A 111 -1.77 -5.47 11.46
CA ASN A 111 -1.68 -4.02 11.32
C ASN A 111 -2.64 -3.44 10.27
N GLY A 112 -3.39 -4.27 9.55
CA GLY A 112 -4.23 -3.86 8.43
C GLY A 112 -5.28 -2.81 8.78
N HIS A 113 -5.74 -2.77 10.05
CA HIS A 113 -6.68 -1.76 10.53
C HIS A 113 -6.11 -0.32 10.53
N ASN A 114 -4.78 -0.20 10.51
CA ASN A 114 -4.07 1.10 10.40
C ASN A 114 -3.58 1.39 8.98
N LEU A 115 -3.84 0.49 8.02
CA LEU A 115 -3.34 0.59 6.66
C LEU A 115 -4.49 0.81 5.67
N THR A 116 -4.22 1.55 4.62
CA THR A 116 -5.19 1.81 3.55
C THR A 116 -4.94 0.84 2.39
N LYS A 117 -5.85 -0.10 2.19
CA LYS A 117 -5.80 -1.11 1.13
C LYS A 117 -4.42 -1.74 0.97
N PRO A 118 -3.87 -2.37 2.02
CA PRO A 118 -2.53 -2.95 1.97
C PRO A 118 -2.48 -4.12 0.99
N TYR A 119 -1.34 -4.26 0.32
CA TYR A 119 -1.07 -5.37 -0.58
C TYR A 119 0.40 -5.79 -0.54
N ILE A 120 0.68 -7.00 -1.02
CA ILE A 120 2.03 -7.55 -1.08
C ILE A 120 2.52 -7.47 -2.52
N TYR A 121 3.69 -6.88 -2.69
CA TYR A 121 4.43 -6.85 -3.95
C TYR A 121 5.71 -7.66 -3.81
N VAL A 122 6.03 -8.48 -4.81
CA VAL A 122 7.23 -9.32 -4.80
C VAL A 122 8.35 -8.61 -5.56
N GLU A 123 9.37 -8.21 -4.82
CA GLU A 123 10.62 -7.66 -5.38
C GLU A 123 11.66 -8.77 -5.54
N SER A 124 12.59 -8.60 -6.45
CA SER A 124 13.71 -9.50 -6.64
C SER A 124 15.00 -8.92 -6.05
N LEU A 125 15.69 -9.74 -5.27
CA LEU A 125 17.01 -9.40 -4.72
C LEU A 125 18.16 -9.74 -5.68
N HIS A 126 17.90 -10.09 -6.92
CA HIS A 126 18.86 -10.72 -7.86
C HIS A 126 20.16 -9.93 -8.07
N ARG A 127 20.22 -8.66 -7.76
CA ARG A 127 21.43 -7.82 -7.84
C ARG A 127 21.97 -7.39 -6.48
N ASN A 128 21.38 -7.90 -5.40
CA ASN A 128 21.82 -7.57 -4.05
C ASN A 128 22.54 -8.79 -3.44
N GLU A 129 23.84 -8.90 -3.72
CA GLU A 129 24.64 -10.05 -3.30
C GLU A 129 24.67 -10.24 -1.78
N GLU A 130 24.68 -9.15 -1.02
CA GLU A 130 24.66 -9.19 0.44
C GLU A 130 23.36 -9.80 0.97
N MET A 131 22.22 -9.37 0.45
CA MET A 131 20.91 -9.90 0.84
C MET A 131 20.70 -11.35 0.39
N ILE A 132 21.21 -11.71 -0.78
CA ILE A 132 21.20 -13.10 -1.27
C ILE A 132 22.04 -13.99 -0.35
N ALA A 133 23.24 -13.55 0.01
CA ALA A 133 24.11 -14.29 0.93
C ALA A 133 23.46 -14.45 2.31
N LEU A 134 22.83 -13.42 2.84
CA LEU A 134 22.12 -13.48 4.11
C LEU A 134 20.95 -14.47 4.03
N ARG A 135 20.13 -14.40 2.98
CA ARG A 135 19.01 -15.30 2.76
C ARG A 135 19.47 -16.76 2.67
N ASN A 136 20.52 -17.03 1.90
CA ASN A 136 21.10 -18.36 1.76
C ASN A 136 21.63 -18.89 3.09
N HIS A 137 22.27 -18.04 3.88
CA HIS A 137 22.75 -18.40 5.23
C HIS A 137 21.57 -18.77 6.15
N LEU A 138 20.48 -18.02 6.11
CA LEU A 138 19.27 -18.31 6.89
C LEU A 138 18.63 -19.63 6.49
N MET A 139 18.69 -19.99 5.22
CA MET A 139 18.16 -21.27 4.71
C MET A 139 19.07 -22.46 4.97
N SER A 140 20.36 -22.25 5.23
CA SER A 140 21.30 -23.32 5.48
C SER A 140 21.03 -24.00 6.81
N ASP A 141 21.33 -25.32 6.86
CA ASP A 141 21.26 -26.07 8.11
C ASP A 141 22.39 -25.61 9.06
N PRO A 142 22.09 -25.20 10.30
CA PRO A 142 23.12 -24.81 11.25
C PRO A 142 24.08 -25.96 11.62
N CYS A 143 23.68 -27.19 11.36
CA CYS A 143 24.51 -28.36 11.59
C CYS A 143 25.34 -28.78 10.35
N ALA A 144 25.10 -28.16 9.20
CA ALA A 144 25.88 -28.39 7.99
C ALA A 144 27.10 -27.46 7.99
N THR A 145 28.21 -27.92 8.48
CA THR A 145 29.51 -27.25 8.41
C THR A 145 30.36 -27.84 7.29
#